data_a86c099a942063f5a4af622812154a7d
#
_entry.id   a86c099a942063f5a4af622812154a7d
#
_cell.length_a   1.000
_cell.length_b   1.000
_cell.length_c   1.000
_cell.angle_alpha   90.00
_cell.angle_beta   90.00
_cell.angle_gamma   90.00
#
_symmetry.space_group_name_H-M   'P 1'
#
loop_
_entity.id
_entity.type
_entity.pdbx_description
1 polymer ?
#
loop_
_entity_poly.entity_id
_entity_poly.type
_entity_poly.pdbx_seq_one_letter_code
_entity_poly.pdbx_strand_id
1 'polypeptide(L)'
;MNVKKQFSEGLVTQNPALVQLLGMCPLLAITTSLFNGLGMGVMVIAVLTCSNVVISALRKIIPNKVRIACYIVVIAGFVTMVDLLIKGFVPALSSSLGLFIPLIVVNCVVLGRAEGFASKNSIGASALDGIFQGIGYTVALVIMCVIREFLGAGTFGAGLLNNGAGFQILPTDVVALGMVLPVGGFLT
;
A
#
# COMPACT_ATOMS: atom_id res chain seq x y z
N MET A 1 6.28 -25.58 -5.61
CA MET A 1 5.56 -24.33 -5.90
C MET A 1 6.49 -23.43 -6.70
N ASN A 2 6.09 -23.04 -7.92
CA ASN A 2 6.99 -22.29 -8.80
C ASN A 2 6.97 -20.80 -8.42
N VAL A 3 8.08 -20.28 -7.89
CA VAL A 3 8.26 -18.86 -7.49
C VAL A 3 7.98 -17.91 -8.67
N LYS A 4 8.37 -18.29 -9.89
CA LYS A 4 8.09 -17.52 -11.12
C LYS A 4 6.59 -17.37 -11.40
N LYS A 5 5.80 -18.39 -11.13
CA LYS A 5 4.33 -18.35 -11.31
C LYS A 5 3.71 -17.41 -10.28
N GLN A 6 4.14 -17.48 -9.03
CA GLN A 6 3.66 -16.62 -7.95
C GLN A 6 4.04 -15.14 -8.16
N PHE A 7 5.22 -14.88 -8.71
CA PHE A 7 5.65 -13.54 -9.11
C PHE A 7 4.77 -12.96 -10.24
N SER A 8 4.52 -13.74 -11.30
CA SER A 8 3.66 -13.32 -12.40
C SER A 8 2.20 -13.13 -11.96
N GLU A 9 1.72 -13.98 -11.06
CA GLU A 9 0.38 -13.86 -10.48
C GLU A 9 0.24 -12.59 -9.64
N GLY A 10 1.23 -12.28 -8.78
CA GLY A 10 1.20 -11.09 -7.93
C GLY A 10 1.32 -9.77 -8.69
N LEU A 11 2.12 -9.75 -9.78
CA LEU A 11 2.41 -8.52 -10.50
C LEU A 11 1.36 -8.21 -11.59
N VAL A 12 0.88 -9.20 -12.32
CA VAL A 12 0.05 -9.00 -13.52
C VAL A 12 -1.32 -9.64 -13.38
N THR A 13 -1.38 -10.96 -13.16
CA THR A 13 -2.63 -11.73 -13.28
C THR A 13 -3.57 -11.54 -12.08
N GLN A 14 -3.02 -11.37 -10.89
CA GLN A 14 -3.78 -11.16 -9.65
C GLN A 14 -3.32 -9.90 -8.91
N ASN A 15 -2.99 -8.84 -9.64
CA ASN A 15 -2.61 -7.58 -9.03
C ASN A 15 -3.74 -7.10 -8.11
N PRO A 16 -3.49 -6.85 -6.81
CA PRO A 16 -4.54 -6.55 -5.86
C PRO A 16 -5.27 -5.25 -6.18
N ALA A 17 -4.58 -4.25 -6.71
CA ALA A 17 -5.17 -2.96 -7.01
C ALA A 17 -5.87 -2.94 -8.37
N LEU A 18 -5.24 -3.48 -9.42
CA LEU A 18 -5.72 -3.36 -10.81
C LEU A 18 -6.75 -4.43 -11.18
N VAL A 19 -6.59 -5.66 -10.67
CA VAL A 19 -7.46 -6.78 -11.04
C VAL A 19 -8.53 -7.06 -9.98
N GLN A 20 -8.12 -7.05 -8.70
CA GLN A 20 -9.03 -7.35 -7.60
C GLN A 20 -9.75 -6.11 -7.06
N LEU A 21 -9.34 -4.90 -7.47
CA LEU A 21 -9.86 -3.62 -6.97
C LEU A 21 -9.80 -3.50 -5.44
N LEU A 22 -8.87 -4.21 -4.82
CA LEU A 22 -8.62 -4.19 -3.39
C LEU A 22 -7.62 -3.09 -3.03
N GLY A 23 -7.81 -2.45 -1.89
CA GLY A 23 -6.92 -1.37 -1.44
C GLY A 23 -7.13 -0.04 -2.16
N MET A 24 -8.31 0.20 -2.71
CA MET A 24 -8.65 1.47 -3.36
C MET A 24 -8.66 2.65 -2.38
N CYS A 25 -8.99 2.41 -1.11
CA CYS A 25 -9.09 3.48 -0.11
C CYS A 25 -7.79 4.28 0.04
N PRO A 26 -6.63 3.67 0.38
CA PRO A 26 -5.39 4.42 0.44
C PRO A 26 -4.88 4.85 -0.94
N LEU A 27 -5.18 4.08 -1.98
CA LEU A 27 -4.81 4.41 -3.34
C LEU A 27 -5.43 5.74 -3.79
N LEU A 28 -6.70 6.00 -3.47
CA LEU A 28 -7.38 7.25 -3.78
C LEU A 28 -6.97 8.41 -2.88
N ALA A 29 -6.65 8.14 -1.62
CA ALA A 29 -6.39 9.17 -0.62
C ALA A 29 -4.94 9.72 -0.68
N ILE A 30 -3.94 8.87 -0.93
CA ILE A 30 -2.51 9.19 -0.75
C ILE A 30 -1.81 9.58 -2.05
N THR A 31 -2.34 9.20 -3.19
CA THR A 31 -1.69 9.37 -4.49
C THR A 31 -1.62 10.82 -5.00
N THR A 32 -1.47 11.78 -4.11
CA THR A 32 -1.27 13.21 -4.44
C THR A 32 0.19 13.57 -4.64
N SER A 33 1.14 12.78 -4.10
CA SER A 33 2.58 12.97 -4.23
C SER A 33 3.28 11.63 -4.39
N LEU A 34 4.27 11.58 -5.29
CA LEU A 34 5.07 10.38 -5.55
C LEU A 34 5.83 9.92 -4.30
N PHE A 35 6.35 10.85 -3.50
CA PHE A 35 7.08 10.55 -2.27
C PHE A 35 6.19 9.84 -1.24
N ASN A 36 4.96 10.32 -1.05
CA ASN A 36 4.01 9.71 -0.14
C ASN A 36 3.55 8.33 -0.64
N GLY A 37 3.33 8.19 -1.94
CA GLY A 37 2.95 6.91 -2.55
C GLY A 37 4.04 5.85 -2.40
N LEU A 38 5.30 6.22 -2.62
CA LEU A 38 6.44 5.30 -2.45
C LEU A 38 6.61 4.89 -0.99
N GLY A 39 6.55 5.85 -0.06
CA GLY A 39 6.62 5.59 1.38
C GLY A 39 5.52 4.63 1.84
N MET A 40 4.28 4.88 1.40
CA MET A 40 3.14 4.00 1.70
C MET A 40 3.31 2.59 1.12
N GLY A 41 3.83 2.49 -0.10
CA GLY A 41 4.09 1.20 -0.74
C GLY A 41 5.06 0.33 0.07
N VAL A 42 6.18 0.92 0.51
CA VAL A 42 7.17 0.22 1.35
C VAL A 42 6.56 -0.24 2.68
N MET A 43 5.77 0.63 3.32
CA MET A 43 5.08 0.27 4.57
C MET A 43 4.11 -0.90 4.38
N VAL A 44 3.31 -0.88 3.31
CA VAL A 44 2.36 -1.96 3.02
C VAL A 44 3.10 -3.27 2.75
N ILE A 45 4.22 -3.27 2.03
CA ILE A 45 5.04 -4.48 1.83
C ILE A 45 5.51 -5.05 3.17
N ALA A 46 6.06 -4.21 4.04
CA ALA A 46 6.56 -4.64 5.35
C ALA A 46 5.43 -5.21 6.23
N VAL A 47 4.34 -4.49 6.37
CA VAL A 47 3.18 -4.91 7.18
C VAL A 47 2.55 -6.18 6.60
N LEU A 48 2.35 -6.24 5.28
CA LEU A 48 1.72 -7.39 4.62
C LEU A 48 2.57 -8.65 4.80
N THR A 49 3.88 -8.55 4.63
CA THR A 49 4.78 -9.69 4.78
C THR A 49 4.82 -10.18 6.22
N CYS A 50 5.03 -9.28 7.18
CA CYS A 50 5.08 -9.63 8.61
C CYS A 50 3.75 -10.20 9.11
N SER A 51 2.63 -9.57 8.76
CA SER A 51 1.31 -10.04 9.18
C SER A 51 0.97 -11.41 8.58
N ASN A 52 1.27 -11.65 7.30
CA ASN A 52 1.05 -12.93 6.66
C ASN A 52 1.85 -14.06 7.33
N VAL A 53 3.09 -13.80 7.71
CA VAL A 53 3.96 -14.77 8.42
C VAL A 53 3.35 -15.12 9.77
N VAL A 54 2.97 -14.12 10.57
CA VAL A 54 2.42 -14.36 11.92
C VAL A 54 1.05 -15.02 11.84
N ILE A 55 0.18 -14.57 10.95
CA ILE A 55 -1.15 -15.17 10.76
C ILE A 55 -1.03 -16.63 10.31
N SER A 56 -0.11 -16.93 9.41
CA SER A 56 0.17 -18.31 9.00
C SER A 56 0.68 -19.18 10.15
N ALA A 57 1.46 -18.61 11.09
CA ALA A 57 1.92 -19.30 12.28
C ALA A 57 0.76 -19.54 13.29
N LEU A 58 -0.08 -18.52 13.50
CA LEU A 58 -1.19 -18.56 14.46
C LEU A 58 -2.43 -19.30 13.96
N ARG A 59 -2.51 -19.67 12.69
CA ARG A 59 -3.71 -20.27 12.07
C ARG A 59 -4.30 -21.47 12.80
N LYS A 60 -3.46 -22.22 13.52
CA LYS A 60 -3.89 -23.42 14.29
C LYS A 60 -4.54 -23.10 15.62
N ILE A 61 -4.29 -21.89 16.14
CA ILE A 61 -4.73 -21.47 17.50
C ILE A 61 -6.03 -20.68 17.40
N ILE A 62 -6.24 -19.96 16.28
CA ILE A 62 -7.38 -19.04 16.12
C ILE A 62 -8.62 -19.81 15.66
N PRO A 63 -9.72 -19.78 16.45
CA PRO A 63 -10.98 -20.41 16.08
C PRO A 63 -11.67 -19.65 14.94
N ASN A 64 -12.36 -20.36 14.07
CA ASN A 64 -13.00 -19.82 12.86
C ASN A 64 -14.01 -18.69 13.14
N LYS A 65 -14.65 -18.69 14.33
CA LYS A 65 -15.69 -17.71 14.68
C LYS A 65 -15.17 -16.28 14.88
N VAL A 66 -13.90 -16.12 15.33
CA VAL A 66 -13.30 -14.80 15.67
C VAL A 66 -12.08 -14.51 14.82
N ARG A 67 -11.89 -15.22 13.72
CA ARG A 67 -10.69 -15.15 12.86
C ARG A 67 -10.38 -13.73 12.38
N ILE A 68 -11.36 -13.04 11.80
CA ILE A 68 -11.19 -11.71 11.23
C ILE A 68 -10.79 -10.69 12.31
N ALA A 69 -11.43 -10.75 13.49
CA ALA A 69 -11.10 -9.86 14.59
C ALA A 69 -9.66 -10.06 15.08
N CYS A 70 -9.20 -11.31 15.21
CA CYS A 70 -7.82 -11.61 15.57
C CYS A 70 -6.81 -11.11 14.54
N TYR A 71 -7.13 -11.22 13.26
CA TYR A 71 -6.24 -10.73 12.20
C TYR A 71 -6.11 -9.21 12.24
N ILE A 72 -7.19 -8.47 12.45
CA ILE A 72 -7.17 -7.02 12.60
C ILE A 72 -6.28 -6.60 13.78
N VAL A 73 -6.36 -7.29 14.93
CA VAL A 73 -5.53 -6.99 16.09
C VAL A 73 -4.04 -7.21 15.80
N VAL A 74 -3.69 -8.31 15.15
CA VAL A 74 -2.31 -8.60 14.75
C VAL A 74 -1.78 -7.55 13.78
N ILE A 75 -2.54 -7.21 12.76
CA ILE A 75 -2.18 -6.19 11.77
C ILE A 75 -2.02 -4.83 12.45
N ALA A 76 -2.93 -4.45 13.35
CA ALA A 76 -2.84 -3.21 14.11
C ALA A 76 -1.56 -3.12 14.95
N GLY A 77 -1.16 -4.22 15.59
CA GLY A 77 0.11 -4.29 16.32
C GLY A 77 1.33 -4.02 15.42
N PHE A 78 1.38 -4.62 14.25
CA PHE A 78 2.48 -4.37 13.28
C PHE A 78 2.45 -2.95 12.73
N VAL A 79 1.30 -2.42 12.39
CA VAL A 79 1.16 -1.04 11.91
C VAL A 79 1.61 -0.04 12.95
N THR A 80 1.26 -0.24 14.23
CA THR A 80 1.72 0.61 15.34
C THR A 80 3.25 0.54 15.49
N MET A 81 3.83 -0.64 15.37
CA MET A 81 5.29 -0.81 15.42
C MET A 81 5.98 -0.06 14.28
N VAL A 82 5.47 -0.18 13.06
CA VAL A 82 5.99 0.52 11.88
C VAL A 82 5.83 2.04 12.01
N ASP A 83 4.69 2.52 12.53
CA ASP A 83 4.47 3.94 12.79
C ASP A 83 5.49 4.53 13.75
N LEU A 84 5.78 3.83 14.85
CA LEU A 84 6.80 4.26 15.81
C LEU A 84 8.20 4.28 15.19
N LEU A 85 8.53 3.30 14.36
CA LEU A 85 9.80 3.28 13.64
C LEU A 85 9.95 4.47 12.70
N ILE A 86 8.90 4.79 11.94
CA ILE A 86 8.92 5.91 11.00
C ILE A 86 9.01 7.24 11.72
N LYS A 87 8.31 7.41 12.84
CA LYS A 87 8.44 8.60 13.69
C LYS A 87 9.86 8.81 14.21
N GLY A 88 10.57 7.70 14.47
CA GLY A 88 11.97 7.75 14.91
C GLY A 88 12.98 8.04 13.80
N PHE A 89 12.78 7.50 12.60
CA PHE A 89 13.76 7.56 11.52
C PHE A 89 13.49 8.67 10.49
N VAL A 90 12.21 8.90 10.15
CA VAL A 90 11.83 9.85 9.08
C VAL A 90 10.62 10.69 9.53
N PRO A 91 10.82 11.69 10.40
CA PRO A 91 9.71 12.49 10.94
C PRO A 91 8.98 13.30 9.86
N ALA A 92 9.64 13.67 8.76
CA ALA A 92 9.01 14.35 7.63
C ALA A 92 7.95 13.47 6.93
N LEU A 93 8.21 12.20 6.77
CA LEU A 93 7.25 11.25 6.20
C LEU A 93 6.10 10.97 7.17
N SER A 94 6.39 10.91 8.47
CA SER A 94 5.37 10.71 9.51
C SER A 94 4.37 11.86 9.56
N SER A 95 4.79 13.11 9.39
CA SER A 95 3.88 14.26 9.38
C SER A 95 2.92 14.23 8.18
N SER A 96 3.38 13.76 7.03
CA SER A 96 2.57 13.66 5.81
C SER A 96 1.63 12.44 5.81
N LEU A 97 2.07 11.31 6.36
CA LEU A 97 1.36 10.03 6.31
C LEU A 97 0.63 9.68 7.61
N GLY A 98 0.78 10.46 8.68
CA GLY A 98 0.26 10.13 10.02
C GLY A 98 -1.25 9.83 10.07
N LEU A 99 -2.04 10.53 9.26
CA LEU A 99 -3.49 10.28 9.15
C LEU A 99 -3.82 9.02 8.32
N PHE A 100 -2.90 8.58 7.47
CA PHE A 100 -3.12 7.46 6.54
C PHE A 100 -2.57 6.13 7.05
N ILE A 101 -1.68 6.15 8.04
CA ILE A 101 -1.13 4.93 8.64
C ILE A 101 -2.22 4.03 9.24
N PRO A 102 -3.22 4.54 9.99
CA PRO A 102 -4.33 3.72 10.46
C PRO A 102 -5.14 3.06 9.33
N LEU A 103 -5.12 3.65 8.12
CA LEU A 103 -5.80 3.09 6.96
C LEU A 103 -5.14 1.78 6.47
N ILE A 104 -3.89 1.53 6.83
CA ILE A 104 -3.21 0.26 6.53
C ILE A 104 -3.82 -0.89 7.33
N VAL A 105 -4.28 -0.64 8.55
CA VAL A 105 -4.89 -1.65 9.42
C VAL A 105 -6.13 -2.27 8.77
N VAL A 106 -6.98 -1.40 8.20
CA VAL A 106 -8.23 -1.81 7.53
C VAL A 106 -8.07 -1.99 6.02
N ASN A 107 -6.85 -2.02 5.52
CA ASN A 107 -6.58 -2.17 4.10
C ASN A 107 -7.05 -3.54 3.60
N CYS A 108 -7.96 -3.51 2.63
CA CYS A 108 -8.57 -4.72 2.06
C CYS A 108 -7.54 -5.67 1.45
N VAL A 109 -6.40 -5.17 0.96
CA VAL A 109 -5.31 -6.02 0.44
C VAL A 109 -4.71 -6.85 1.56
N VAL A 110 -4.36 -6.19 2.68
CA VAL A 110 -3.72 -6.85 3.83
C VAL A 110 -4.66 -7.88 4.43
N LEU A 111 -5.90 -7.49 4.71
CA LEU A 111 -6.89 -8.38 5.29
C LEU A 111 -7.31 -9.51 4.34
N GLY A 112 -7.49 -9.19 3.06
CA GLY A 112 -7.89 -10.18 2.05
C GLY A 112 -6.82 -11.24 1.82
N ARG A 113 -5.53 -10.89 1.83
CA ARG A 113 -4.43 -11.86 1.70
C ARG A 113 -4.19 -12.65 2.99
N ALA A 114 -4.37 -12.02 4.14
CA ALA A 114 -4.33 -12.69 5.45
C ALA A 114 -5.35 -13.83 5.52
N GLU A 115 -6.59 -13.57 5.15
CA GLU A 115 -7.66 -14.58 5.17
C GLU A 115 -7.61 -15.54 3.98
N GLY A 116 -7.43 -15.02 2.76
CA GLY A 116 -7.51 -15.81 1.54
C GLY A 116 -6.32 -16.76 1.35
N PHE A 117 -5.12 -16.32 1.72
CA PHE A 117 -3.88 -17.05 1.45
C PHE A 117 -3.13 -17.47 2.72
N ALA A 118 -2.80 -16.56 3.64
CA ALA A 118 -1.96 -16.86 4.78
C ALA A 118 -2.59 -17.86 5.74
N SER A 119 -3.92 -17.83 5.90
CA SER A 119 -4.65 -18.78 6.75
C SER A 119 -4.62 -20.21 6.24
N LYS A 120 -4.34 -20.45 4.96
CA LYS A 120 -4.43 -21.77 4.30
C LYS A 120 -3.07 -22.35 3.94
N ASN A 121 -2.04 -21.52 3.75
CA ASN A 121 -0.73 -21.92 3.25
C ASN A 121 0.35 -21.92 4.34
N SER A 122 1.52 -22.47 4.00
CA SER A 122 2.68 -22.50 4.90
C SER A 122 3.32 -21.12 5.05
N ILE A 123 4.08 -20.93 6.12
CA ILE A 123 4.74 -19.67 6.49
C ILE A 123 5.62 -19.12 5.36
N GLY A 124 6.45 -19.97 4.75
CA GLY A 124 7.35 -19.56 3.66
C GLY A 124 6.60 -19.09 2.40
N ALA A 125 5.52 -19.81 2.04
CA ALA A 125 4.67 -19.41 0.92
C ALA A 125 3.94 -18.09 1.19
N SER A 126 3.48 -17.88 2.42
CA SER A 126 2.78 -16.67 2.84
C SER A 126 3.71 -15.45 2.88
N ALA A 127 4.97 -15.62 3.25
CA ALA A 127 5.98 -14.56 3.20
C ALA A 127 6.27 -14.11 1.76
N LEU A 128 6.49 -15.06 0.85
CA LEU A 128 6.71 -14.77 -0.56
C LEU A 128 5.51 -14.09 -1.22
N ASP A 129 4.30 -14.57 -0.91
CA ASP A 129 3.07 -13.95 -1.37
C ASP A 129 2.95 -12.50 -0.89
N GLY A 130 3.23 -12.23 0.38
CA GLY A 130 3.22 -10.88 0.93
C GLY A 130 4.15 -9.92 0.19
N ILE A 131 5.38 -10.38 -0.13
CA ILE A 131 6.35 -9.58 -0.88
C ILE A 131 5.85 -9.31 -2.31
N PHE A 132 5.45 -10.33 -3.04
CA PHE A 132 5.06 -10.18 -4.46
C PHE A 132 3.77 -9.38 -4.63
N GLN A 133 2.78 -9.60 -3.78
CA GLN A 133 1.54 -8.82 -3.78
C GLN A 133 1.78 -7.38 -3.33
N GLY A 134 2.64 -7.17 -2.36
CA GLY A 134 3.04 -5.84 -1.91
C GLY A 134 3.77 -5.05 -3.00
N ILE A 135 4.66 -5.69 -3.76
CA ILE A 135 5.32 -5.08 -4.93
C ILE A 135 4.28 -4.73 -5.99
N GLY A 136 3.37 -5.64 -6.33
CA GLY A 136 2.30 -5.38 -7.29
C GLY A 136 1.42 -4.20 -6.89
N TYR A 137 1.07 -4.09 -5.61
CA TYR A 137 0.33 -2.96 -5.07
C TYR A 137 1.12 -1.64 -5.14
N THR A 138 2.41 -1.67 -4.82
CA THR A 138 3.29 -0.50 -4.89
C THR A 138 3.45 0.01 -6.32
N VAL A 139 3.56 -0.89 -7.29
CA VAL A 139 3.59 -0.50 -8.72
C VAL A 139 2.31 0.22 -9.12
N ALA A 140 1.15 -0.29 -8.73
CA ALA A 140 -0.12 0.38 -8.99
C ALA A 140 -0.20 1.76 -8.31
N LEU A 141 0.26 1.88 -7.04
CA LEU A 141 0.35 3.17 -6.34
C LEU A 141 1.23 4.17 -7.10
N VAL A 142 2.41 3.76 -7.56
CA VAL A 142 3.34 4.63 -8.28
C VAL A 142 2.73 5.11 -9.60
N ILE A 143 2.11 4.22 -10.36
CA ILE A 143 1.44 4.57 -11.62
C ILE A 143 0.35 5.63 -11.36
N MET A 144 -0.50 5.42 -10.37
CA MET A 144 -1.54 6.38 -10.00
C MET A 144 -0.96 7.71 -9.51
N CYS A 145 0.11 7.67 -8.71
CA CYS A 145 0.79 8.89 -8.25
C CYS A 145 1.33 9.71 -9.43
N VAL A 146 2.00 9.06 -10.37
CA VAL A 146 2.58 9.73 -11.56
C VAL A 146 1.47 10.40 -12.38
N ILE A 147 0.40 9.68 -12.67
CA ILE A 147 -0.73 10.22 -13.46
C ILE A 147 -1.36 11.41 -12.74
N ARG A 148 -1.67 11.26 -11.46
CA ARG A 148 -2.35 12.31 -10.68
C ARG A 148 -1.47 13.51 -10.38
N GLU A 149 -0.18 13.30 -10.12
CA GLU A 149 0.76 14.38 -9.90
C GLU A 149 1.00 15.18 -11.20
N PHE A 150 1.11 14.48 -12.33
CA PHE A 150 1.27 15.11 -13.63
C PHE A 150 0.04 15.96 -14.02
N LEU A 151 -1.16 15.42 -13.87
CA LEU A 151 -2.41 16.10 -14.23
C LEU A 151 -2.88 17.11 -13.19
N GLY A 152 -2.60 16.88 -11.90
CA GLY A 152 -3.13 17.68 -10.79
C GLY A 152 -2.21 18.82 -10.35
N ALA A 153 -0.91 18.61 -10.38
CA ALA A 153 0.08 19.62 -9.96
C ALA A 153 0.95 20.12 -11.12
N GLY A 154 0.96 19.42 -12.26
CA GLY A 154 1.85 19.75 -13.39
C GLY A 154 3.35 19.59 -13.05
N THR A 155 3.65 18.94 -11.92
CA THR A 155 5.00 18.68 -11.42
C THR A 155 5.30 17.20 -11.46
N PHE A 156 6.57 16.84 -11.62
CA PHE A 156 7.01 15.46 -11.58
C PHE A 156 7.99 15.26 -10.43
N GLY A 157 7.69 14.33 -9.53
CA GLY A 157 8.58 13.99 -8.42
C GLY A 157 8.64 15.03 -7.30
N ALA A 158 7.55 15.74 -7.01
CA ALA A 158 7.49 16.67 -5.88
C ALA A 158 7.82 15.93 -4.58
N GLY A 159 8.85 16.42 -3.89
CA GLY A 159 9.36 15.84 -2.65
C GLY A 159 10.50 14.84 -2.80
N LEU A 160 10.75 14.27 -3.98
CA LEU A 160 11.85 13.34 -4.20
C LEU A 160 13.12 14.01 -4.75
N LEU A 161 12.99 15.01 -5.61
CA LEU A 161 14.08 15.52 -6.44
C LEU A 161 14.62 16.91 -6.07
N ASN A 162 14.02 17.73 -5.25
CA ASN A 162 14.59 19.03 -4.85
C ASN A 162 13.82 19.65 -3.68
N ASN A 163 14.05 19.19 -2.46
CA ASN A 163 13.50 19.81 -1.23
C ASN A 163 12.02 20.27 -1.32
N GLY A 164 11.19 19.52 -2.06
CA GLY A 164 9.75 19.77 -2.18
C GLY A 164 9.31 20.55 -3.44
N ALA A 165 10.24 21.08 -4.25
CA ALA A 165 9.91 21.70 -5.52
C ALA A 165 10.10 20.69 -6.66
N GLY A 166 9.04 20.01 -7.09
CA GLY A 166 9.05 19.15 -8.28
C GLY A 166 9.38 19.95 -9.55
N PHE A 167 9.82 19.26 -10.60
CA PHE A 167 10.07 19.86 -11.90
C PHE A 167 8.73 20.29 -12.52
N GLN A 168 8.48 21.60 -12.63
CA GLN A 168 7.26 22.12 -13.27
C GLN A 168 7.34 21.92 -14.78
N ILE A 169 6.46 21.08 -15.31
CA ILE A 169 6.37 20.79 -16.76
C ILE A 169 5.20 21.53 -17.39
N LEU A 170 4.12 21.77 -16.66
CA LEU A 170 2.96 22.50 -17.18
C LEU A 170 2.79 23.87 -16.54
N PRO A 171 2.34 24.89 -17.31
CA PRO A 171 1.94 26.17 -16.76
C PRO A 171 0.74 26.01 -15.83
N THR A 172 0.71 26.79 -14.76
CA THR A 172 -0.30 26.76 -13.68
C THR A 172 -1.73 26.95 -14.15
N ASP A 173 -1.94 27.49 -15.34
CA ASP A 173 -3.27 27.77 -15.92
C ASP A 173 -3.99 26.53 -16.45
N VAL A 174 -3.29 25.40 -16.66
CA VAL A 174 -3.85 24.15 -17.21
C VAL A 174 -4.01 23.06 -16.15
N VAL A 175 -3.62 23.35 -14.92
CA VAL A 175 -3.67 22.38 -13.81
C VAL A 175 -5.11 22.15 -13.38
N ALA A 176 -5.59 20.93 -13.57
CA ALA A 176 -6.93 20.50 -13.12
C ALA A 176 -6.93 20.22 -11.60
N LEU A 177 -7.19 21.27 -10.81
CA LEU A 177 -7.24 21.19 -9.34
C LEU A 177 -8.18 20.08 -8.83
N GLY A 178 -9.19 19.72 -9.61
CA GLY A 178 -10.09 18.61 -9.33
C GLY A 178 -9.43 17.23 -9.33
N MET A 179 -8.28 17.07 -10.02
CA MET A 179 -7.54 15.81 -10.05
C MET A 179 -6.78 15.52 -8.75
N VAL A 180 -6.47 16.54 -7.96
CA VAL A 180 -5.86 16.39 -6.62
C VAL A 180 -6.88 15.88 -5.61
N LEU A 181 -8.16 16.18 -5.79
CA LEU A 181 -9.27 15.69 -4.98
C LEU A 181 -9.49 14.17 -5.19
N PRO A 182 -10.11 13.47 -4.22
CA PRO A 182 -10.43 12.04 -4.35
C PRO A 182 -11.27 11.71 -5.61
N VAL A 183 -12.06 12.67 -6.09
CA VAL A 183 -12.84 12.54 -7.34
C VAL A 183 -11.92 12.33 -8.55
N GLY A 184 -10.76 12.98 -8.61
CA GLY A 184 -9.76 12.77 -9.65
C GLY A 184 -9.19 11.34 -9.65
N GLY A 185 -9.10 10.70 -8.49
CA GLY A 185 -8.69 9.30 -8.40
C GLY A 185 -9.67 8.31 -9.04
N PHE A 186 -10.96 8.65 -9.10
CA PHE A 186 -11.96 7.84 -9.80
C PHE A 186 -11.98 8.08 -11.32
N LEU A 187 -11.42 9.19 -11.78
CA LEU A 187 -11.34 9.54 -13.20
C LEU A 187 -10.09 8.94 -13.87
N THR A 188 -9.07 8.58 -13.11
CA THR A 188 -7.82 7.96 -13.59
C THR A 188 -7.87 6.46 -13.44
#